data_394f52c154a807d91091c59464539a2c
#
_entry.id   394f52c154a807d91091c59464539a2c
#
_cell.length_a   1.000
_cell.length_b   1.000
_cell.length_c   1.000
_cell.angle_alpha   90.00
_cell.angle_beta   90.00
_cell.angle_gamma   90.00
#
_symmetry.space_group_name_H-M   'P 1'
#
loop_
_entity.id
_entity.type
_entity.pdbx_description
1 polymer ?
#
loop_
_entity_poly.entity_id
_entity_poly.type
_entity_poly.pdbx_seq_one_letter_code
_entity_poly.pdbx_strand_id
1 'polypeptide(L)'
;SATVSVTSVGGMDYVNAQSAQQMAEVFPYILTSGVLKDVVAEDMGLDSMPGSIDVKADDGTNLMTISVSGNDPQMAYKTLKSVIKNYPKVAEFVLGETKLTILDETGIPTDTKRVEVIRGSYKRGALKGAIIGCVILLLYVLSRRTVKSRKDLKKNINLQDLGSIPYVRTKKRKKETFYNSVSLLNERISMSYLEAIRKLRIRIMKDVEKKEYQTLLVTSSIPGEGKTTLSANLAISIAQQGKKVLLVDCDLRNPSIAGVMNEQEPHPGLGSVLKKEVPLSEAITNVKLPKERTNENGSLHVIFGGAPDGENSLLIGSGRMRALIKALKSKYDIIILDTAPSELLADAPLLGKYVDAALYVIRYDYTKLREIREGVESLALSGIDMLGYVFNGDNSSGGQGYGYGYRRYGNYGSYGSHYGSYGKYGA
;
A
#
# COMPACT_ATOMS: atom_id res chain seq x y z
N SER A 1 -56.07 -22.12 -1.93
CA SER A 1 -56.47 -20.92 -2.66
C SER A 1 -57.96 -20.94 -2.93
N ALA A 2 -58.54 -19.78 -3.07
CA ALA A 2 -59.93 -19.63 -3.51
C ALA A 2 -59.97 -18.53 -4.57
N THR A 3 -60.74 -18.77 -5.64
CA THR A 3 -61.09 -17.74 -6.63
C THR A 3 -62.45 -17.18 -6.28
N VAL A 4 -62.50 -15.89 -6.09
CA VAL A 4 -63.67 -15.17 -5.64
C VAL A 4 -64.06 -14.06 -6.62
N SER A 5 -65.35 -13.78 -6.77
CA SER A 5 -65.84 -12.59 -7.42
C SER A 5 -66.34 -11.61 -6.38
N VAL A 6 -66.05 -10.34 -6.56
CA VAL A 6 -66.53 -9.26 -5.68
C VAL A 6 -67.60 -8.46 -6.39
N THR A 7 -68.71 -8.29 -5.69
CA THR A 7 -69.83 -7.48 -6.19
C THR A 7 -70.28 -6.49 -5.13
N SER A 8 -70.64 -5.27 -5.52
CA SER A 8 -71.23 -4.28 -4.62
C SER A 8 -72.75 -4.63 -4.39
N VAL A 9 -73.22 -4.50 -3.14
CA VAL A 9 -74.59 -4.73 -2.75
C VAL A 9 -75.26 -3.35 -2.75
N GLY A 10 -75.85 -2.98 -3.89
CA GLY A 10 -76.63 -1.76 -3.94
C GLY A 10 -76.62 -1.04 -5.27
N GLY A 11 -77.29 -1.59 -6.23
CA GLY A 11 -77.78 -0.86 -7.41
C GLY A 11 -77.20 -1.26 -8.74
N MET A 12 -78.03 -1.67 -9.60
CA MET A 12 -77.97 -1.84 -11.05
C MET A 12 -76.82 -2.71 -11.61
N ASP A 13 -77.24 -3.72 -12.33
CA ASP A 13 -76.42 -4.73 -13.05
C ASP A 13 -75.48 -4.24 -14.16
N TYR A 14 -74.87 -3.07 -14.00
CA TYR A 14 -73.85 -2.57 -14.90
C TYR A 14 -72.61 -2.16 -14.10
N VAL A 15 -71.81 -3.13 -13.77
CA VAL A 15 -70.46 -2.85 -13.34
C VAL A 15 -69.68 -2.36 -14.57
N ASN A 16 -69.53 -1.05 -14.65
CA ASN A 16 -68.70 -0.42 -15.67
C ASN A 16 -67.23 -1.01 -15.54
N ALA A 17 -66.66 -1.40 -16.66
CA ALA A 17 -65.28 -2.00 -16.66
C ALA A 17 -64.28 -1.18 -15.88
N GLN A 18 -64.51 0.14 -15.81
CA GLN A 18 -63.71 1.08 -15.06
C GLN A 18 -63.81 0.93 -13.52
N SER A 19 -65.01 0.59 -13.05
CA SER A 19 -65.27 0.31 -11.62
C SER A 19 -64.65 -1.04 -11.19
N ALA A 20 -64.71 -2.04 -12.08
CA ALA A 20 -64.10 -3.35 -11.84
C ALA A 20 -62.58 -3.25 -11.75
N GLN A 21 -61.97 -2.42 -12.58
CA GLN A 21 -60.51 -2.18 -12.55
C GLN A 21 -60.08 -1.44 -11.29
N GLN A 22 -60.79 -0.40 -10.86
CA GLN A 22 -60.54 0.29 -9.59
C GLN A 22 -60.68 -0.64 -8.38
N MET A 23 -61.68 -1.51 -8.40
CA MET A 23 -61.84 -2.50 -7.35
C MET A 23 -60.70 -3.50 -7.32
N ALA A 24 -60.25 -4.01 -8.49
CA ALA A 24 -59.15 -4.95 -8.59
C ALA A 24 -57.82 -4.39 -8.04
N GLU A 25 -57.62 -3.09 -8.15
CA GLU A 25 -56.44 -2.42 -7.60
C GLU A 25 -56.46 -2.27 -6.06
N VAL A 26 -57.64 -2.06 -5.48
CA VAL A 26 -57.78 -1.79 -4.03
C VAL A 26 -57.88 -3.09 -3.21
N PHE A 27 -58.46 -4.12 -3.75
CA PHE A 27 -58.70 -5.40 -3.05
C PHE A 27 -57.42 -6.03 -2.46
N PRO A 28 -56.31 -6.11 -3.19
CA PRO A 28 -55.06 -6.66 -2.64
C PRO A 28 -54.59 -5.91 -1.41
N TYR A 29 -54.75 -4.59 -1.37
CA TYR A 29 -54.32 -3.77 -0.22
C TYR A 29 -55.16 -4.05 1.03
N ILE A 30 -56.46 -4.21 0.87
CA ILE A 30 -57.33 -4.53 2.01
C ILE A 30 -57.06 -5.95 2.52
N LEU A 31 -56.91 -6.91 1.62
CA LEU A 31 -56.65 -8.32 1.95
C LEU A 31 -55.29 -8.55 2.59
N THR A 32 -54.30 -7.73 2.28
CA THR A 32 -52.98 -7.81 2.88
C THR A 32 -52.81 -6.85 4.06
N SER A 33 -53.82 -6.05 4.39
CA SER A 33 -53.76 -5.05 5.47
C SER A 33 -53.56 -5.68 6.86
N GLY A 34 -52.96 -4.92 7.76
CA GLY A 34 -52.83 -5.29 9.18
C GLY A 34 -54.21 -5.52 9.84
N VAL A 35 -55.17 -4.66 9.52
CA VAL A 35 -56.50 -4.71 10.10
C VAL A 35 -57.22 -6.05 9.79
N LEU A 36 -57.17 -6.53 8.56
CA LEU A 36 -57.75 -7.84 8.23
C LEU A 36 -57.00 -8.98 8.92
N LYS A 37 -55.68 -8.89 9.04
CA LYS A 37 -54.87 -9.90 9.73
C LYS A 37 -55.24 -9.99 11.21
N ASP A 38 -55.46 -8.85 11.85
CA ASP A 38 -55.83 -8.78 13.27
C ASP A 38 -57.28 -9.34 13.47
N VAL A 39 -58.23 -9.00 12.61
CA VAL A 39 -59.59 -9.52 12.67
C VAL A 39 -59.62 -11.05 12.42
N VAL A 40 -58.81 -11.55 11.50
CA VAL A 40 -58.67 -13.00 11.24
C VAL A 40 -57.99 -13.72 12.41
N ALA A 41 -57.02 -13.11 13.05
CA ALA A 41 -56.39 -13.67 14.24
C ALA A 41 -57.38 -13.77 15.40
N GLU A 42 -58.18 -12.72 15.63
CA GLU A 42 -59.25 -12.69 16.64
C GLU A 42 -60.36 -13.74 16.34
N ASP A 43 -60.84 -13.83 15.12
CA ASP A 43 -61.83 -14.85 14.71
C ASP A 43 -61.35 -16.29 14.88
N MET A 44 -60.04 -16.49 14.79
CA MET A 44 -59.37 -17.78 15.00
C MET A 44 -58.93 -18.02 16.44
N GLY A 45 -59.05 -17.04 17.35
CA GLY A 45 -58.62 -17.14 18.76
C GLY A 45 -57.09 -17.23 18.91
N LEU A 46 -56.34 -16.55 18.06
CA LEU A 46 -54.89 -16.57 18.03
C LEU A 46 -54.32 -15.15 18.24
N ASP A 47 -53.12 -15.04 18.80
CA ASP A 47 -52.40 -13.76 18.98
C ASP A 47 -51.97 -13.12 17.66
N SER A 48 -51.84 -13.91 16.59
CA SER A 48 -51.49 -13.45 15.27
C SER A 48 -51.98 -14.39 14.19
N MET A 49 -52.25 -13.86 12.99
CA MET A 49 -52.71 -14.67 11.86
C MET A 49 -51.64 -15.69 11.42
N PRO A 50 -51.94 -16.99 11.38
CA PRO A 50 -51.00 -18.02 10.95
C PRO A 50 -50.84 -18.02 9.42
N GLY A 51 -49.57 -17.80 8.96
CA GLY A 51 -49.25 -17.83 7.55
C GLY A 51 -49.28 -16.47 6.85
N SER A 52 -49.20 -16.46 5.52
CA SER A 52 -49.21 -15.27 4.69
C SER A 52 -50.30 -15.31 3.65
N ILE A 53 -50.91 -14.18 3.40
CA ILE A 53 -51.93 -14.01 2.34
C ILE A 53 -51.22 -13.46 1.10
N ASP A 54 -51.47 -14.09 -0.03
CA ASP A 54 -51.12 -13.61 -1.37
C ASP A 54 -52.37 -13.48 -2.21
N VAL A 55 -52.51 -12.37 -2.94
CA VAL A 55 -53.67 -12.03 -3.72
C VAL A 55 -53.28 -11.71 -5.13
N LYS A 56 -53.91 -12.35 -6.08
CA LYS A 56 -53.81 -12.04 -7.52
C LYS A 56 -55.17 -11.63 -8.05
N ALA A 57 -55.29 -10.40 -8.50
CA ALA A 57 -56.42 -9.91 -9.24
C ALA A 57 -56.20 -10.14 -10.73
N ASP A 58 -57.27 -10.52 -11.46
CA ASP A 58 -57.21 -10.63 -12.91
C ASP A 58 -57.54 -9.27 -13.52
N ASP A 59 -56.62 -8.74 -14.29
CA ASP A 59 -56.73 -7.41 -14.91
C ASP A 59 -58.00 -7.27 -15.74
N GLY A 60 -58.77 -6.21 -15.46
CA GLY A 60 -59.98 -5.89 -16.18
C GLY A 60 -61.23 -6.72 -15.76
N THR A 61 -61.16 -7.50 -14.70
CA THR A 61 -62.25 -8.31 -14.15
C THR A 61 -62.46 -8.02 -12.67
N ASN A 62 -63.59 -8.47 -12.13
CA ASN A 62 -63.90 -8.46 -10.69
C ASN A 62 -63.47 -9.79 -10.00
N LEU A 63 -62.64 -10.56 -10.66
CA LEU A 63 -62.17 -11.84 -10.15
C LEU A 63 -60.81 -11.68 -9.44
N MET A 64 -60.66 -12.37 -8.33
CA MET A 64 -59.36 -12.46 -7.66
C MET A 64 -59.12 -13.85 -7.12
N THR A 65 -57.89 -14.24 -7.07
CA THR A 65 -57.43 -15.48 -6.43
C THR A 65 -56.74 -15.15 -5.12
N ILE A 66 -57.32 -15.58 -4.02
CA ILE A 66 -56.75 -15.44 -2.68
C ILE A 66 -56.07 -16.76 -2.34
N SER A 67 -54.78 -16.66 -1.98
CA SER A 67 -53.95 -17.79 -1.56
C SER A 67 -53.46 -17.56 -0.16
N VAL A 68 -53.53 -18.59 0.68
CA VAL A 68 -52.94 -18.58 2.02
C VAL A 68 -51.86 -19.64 2.07
N SER A 69 -50.64 -19.23 2.51
CA SER A 69 -49.49 -20.12 2.70
C SER A 69 -49.19 -20.25 4.18
N GLY A 70 -49.01 -21.45 4.67
CA GLY A 70 -48.66 -21.72 6.08
C GLY A 70 -47.94 -23.05 6.24
N ASN A 71 -47.47 -23.34 7.44
CA ASN A 71 -46.73 -24.55 7.75
C ASN A 71 -47.61 -25.80 7.91
N ASP A 72 -48.90 -25.58 8.17
CA ASP A 72 -49.90 -26.63 8.35
C ASP A 72 -51.05 -26.44 7.31
N PRO A 73 -51.31 -27.43 6.45
CA PRO A 73 -52.39 -27.36 5.44
C PRO A 73 -53.76 -27.12 6.03
N GLN A 74 -54.06 -27.71 7.18
CA GLN A 74 -55.38 -27.55 7.84
C GLN A 74 -55.54 -26.14 8.38
N MET A 75 -54.47 -25.61 8.98
CA MET A 75 -54.45 -24.23 9.50
C MET A 75 -54.53 -23.22 8.37
N ALA A 76 -53.81 -23.40 7.27
CA ALA A 76 -53.86 -22.55 6.09
C ALA A 76 -55.27 -22.51 5.46
N TYR A 77 -55.97 -23.66 5.42
CA TYR A 77 -57.34 -23.74 4.96
C TYR A 77 -58.30 -23.00 5.88
N LYS A 78 -58.21 -23.18 7.21
CA LYS A 78 -59.01 -22.45 8.19
C LYS A 78 -58.77 -20.94 8.10
N THR A 79 -57.52 -20.51 7.95
CA THR A 79 -57.17 -19.11 7.77
C THR A 79 -57.79 -18.53 6.49
N LEU A 80 -57.74 -19.27 5.36
CA LEU A 80 -58.41 -18.85 4.11
C LEU A 80 -59.90 -18.66 4.30
N LYS A 81 -60.56 -19.56 5.01
CA LYS A 81 -62.03 -19.45 5.33
C LYS A 81 -62.31 -18.24 6.20
N SER A 82 -61.50 -17.98 7.23
CA SER A 82 -61.66 -16.81 8.10
C SER A 82 -61.42 -15.50 7.33
N VAL A 83 -60.42 -15.46 6.43
CA VAL A 83 -60.18 -14.32 5.55
C VAL A 83 -61.40 -14.00 4.69
N ILE A 84 -61.94 -15.02 3.98
CA ILE A 84 -63.10 -14.84 3.13
C ILE A 84 -64.36 -14.40 3.92
N LYS A 85 -64.55 -14.94 5.11
CA LYS A 85 -65.68 -14.62 6.00
C LYS A 85 -65.63 -13.17 6.53
N ASN A 86 -64.44 -12.70 6.92
CA ASN A 86 -64.28 -11.41 7.59
C ASN A 86 -63.92 -10.28 6.61
N TYR A 87 -63.47 -10.58 5.40
CA TYR A 87 -63.14 -9.57 4.39
C TYR A 87 -64.27 -8.54 4.17
N PRO A 88 -65.59 -8.94 3.96
CA PRO A 88 -66.61 -7.95 3.70
C PRO A 88 -66.75 -6.90 4.81
N LYS A 89 -66.58 -7.28 6.08
CA LYS A 89 -66.62 -6.36 7.22
C LYS A 89 -65.52 -5.31 7.18
N VAL A 90 -64.31 -5.69 6.78
CA VAL A 90 -63.18 -4.76 6.69
C VAL A 90 -63.31 -3.91 5.42
N ALA A 91 -63.74 -4.50 4.32
CA ALA A 91 -63.91 -3.81 3.06
C ALA A 91 -65.04 -2.76 3.07
N GLU A 92 -66.11 -2.97 3.88
CA GLU A 92 -67.22 -2.06 4.04
C GLU A 92 -66.82 -0.61 4.38
N PHE A 93 -65.78 -0.45 5.22
CA PHE A 93 -65.24 0.85 5.58
C PHE A 93 -64.61 1.62 4.41
N VAL A 94 -64.16 0.92 3.36
CA VAL A 94 -63.39 1.52 2.26
C VAL A 94 -64.19 1.55 0.96
N LEU A 95 -64.99 0.48 0.72
CA LEU A 95 -65.64 0.22 -0.55
C LEU A 95 -67.17 0.23 -0.44
N GLY A 96 -67.75 0.39 0.77
CA GLY A 96 -69.16 0.20 1.03
C GLY A 96 -69.53 -1.28 1.09
N GLU A 97 -70.87 -1.58 1.14
CA GLU A 97 -71.32 -2.95 1.23
C GLU A 97 -70.86 -3.78 0.03
N THR A 98 -69.98 -4.76 0.29
CA THR A 98 -69.42 -5.68 -0.72
C THR A 98 -69.80 -7.12 -0.39
N LYS A 99 -70.10 -7.91 -1.42
CA LYS A 99 -70.36 -9.35 -1.30
C LYS A 99 -69.30 -10.14 -2.06
N LEU A 100 -68.66 -11.07 -1.35
CA LEU A 100 -67.76 -12.03 -1.95
C LEU A 100 -68.56 -13.29 -2.36
N THR A 101 -68.45 -13.65 -3.63
CA THR A 101 -68.96 -14.91 -4.13
C THR A 101 -67.79 -15.84 -4.46
N ILE A 102 -67.77 -16.99 -3.82
CA ILE A 102 -66.74 -18.01 -4.09
C ILE A 102 -67.12 -18.70 -5.39
N LEU A 103 -66.21 -18.64 -6.38
CA LEU A 103 -66.39 -19.32 -7.66
C LEU A 103 -65.72 -20.68 -7.68
N ASP A 104 -64.56 -20.76 -7.09
CA ASP A 104 -63.75 -21.98 -6.96
C ASP A 104 -62.97 -21.98 -5.67
N GLU A 105 -62.81 -23.12 -5.04
CA GLU A 105 -62.14 -23.31 -3.83
C GLU A 105 -61.34 -24.63 -3.83
N THR A 106 -60.03 -24.53 -3.68
CA THR A 106 -59.22 -25.71 -3.41
C THR A 106 -59.42 -26.13 -1.96
N GLY A 107 -59.85 -27.38 -1.75
CA GLY A 107 -59.96 -27.96 -0.42
C GLY A 107 -58.62 -28.03 0.31
N ILE A 108 -58.56 -28.79 1.40
CA ILE A 108 -57.33 -29.00 2.14
C ILE A 108 -56.30 -29.66 1.19
N PRO A 109 -55.15 -29.04 0.97
CA PRO A 109 -54.14 -29.59 0.08
C PRO A 109 -53.63 -30.95 0.60
N THR A 110 -53.77 -31.98 -0.23
CA THR A 110 -53.20 -33.31 0.06
C THR A 110 -51.72 -33.39 -0.21
N ASP A 111 -51.23 -32.54 -1.14
CA ASP A 111 -49.80 -32.42 -1.45
C ASP A 111 -49.27 -31.09 -0.94
N THR A 112 -48.36 -31.16 0.00
CA THR A 112 -47.61 -29.99 0.49
C THR A 112 -46.55 -29.60 -0.52
N LYS A 113 -46.77 -28.57 -1.34
CA LYS A 113 -45.70 -27.90 -2.07
C LYS A 113 -44.83 -27.19 -1.06
N ARG A 114 -43.73 -27.81 -0.67
CA ARG A 114 -42.68 -27.12 0.11
C ARG A 114 -42.08 -26.04 -0.77
N VAL A 115 -42.39 -24.80 -0.47
CA VAL A 115 -41.57 -23.67 -0.98
C VAL A 115 -40.21 -23.81 -0.27
N GLU A 116 -39.20 -24.23 -1.01
CA GLU A 116 -37.81 -24.18 -0.50
C GLU A 116 -37.45 -22.72 -0.25
N VAL A 117 -37.65 -22.28 0.97
CA VAL A 117 -37.00 -21.04 1.42
C VAL A 117 -35.51 -21.33 1.34
N ILE A 118 -34.85 -20.70 0.37
CA ILE A 118 -33.38 -20.78 0.24
C ILE A 118 -32.80 -20.21 1.53
N ARG A 119 -32.61 -21.07 2.52
CA ARG A 119 -31.86 -20.73 3.74
C ARG A 119 -30.43 -20.50 3.30
N GLY A 120 -30.08 -19.24 3.10
CA GLY A 120 -28.73 -18.85 2.78
C GLY A 120 -27.79 -19.43 3.84
N SER A 121 -27.06 -20.49 3.50
CA SER A 121 -26.09 -21.07 4.43
C SER A 121 -24.94 -20.09 4.56
N TYR A 122 -24.82 -19.43 5.72
CA TYR A 122 -23.73 -18.50 6.02
C TYR A 122 -22.36 -19.14 5.77
N LYS A 123 -22.23 -20.47 5.97
CA LYS A 123 -21.03 -21.25 5.67
C LYS A 123 -20.70 -21.27 4.18
N ARG A 124 -21.70 -21.44 3.31
CA ARG A 124 -21.51 -21.37 1.84
C ARG A 124 -21.20 -19.96 1.38
N GLY A 125 -21.83 -18.95 1.99
CA GLY A 125 -21.52 -17.54 1.73
C GLY A 125 -20.08 -17.18 2.14
N ALA A 126 -19.65 -17.60 3.32
CA ALA A 126 -18.29 -17.41 3.80
C ALA A 126 -17.24 -18.09 2.90
N LEU A 127 -17.51 -19.33 2.47
CA LEU A 127 -16.61 -20.06 1.55
C LEU A 127 -16.49 -19.34 0.20
N LYS A 128 -17.60 -18.91 -0.40
CA LYS A 128 -17.58 -18.14 -1.65
C LYS A 128 -16.85 -16.80 -1.49
N GLY A 129 -17.09 -16.08 -0.39
CA GLY A 129 -16.39 -14.85 -0.08
C GLY A 129 -14.88 -15.06 0.10
N ALA A 130 -14.47 -16.15 0.77
CA ALA A 130 -13.06 -16.50 0.93
C ALA A 130 -12.40 -16.81 -0.42
N ILE A 131 -13.06 -17.56 -1.31
CA ILE A 131 -12.54 -17.85 -2.66
C ILE A 131 -12.36 -16.55 -3.47
N ILE A 132 -13.36 -15.68 -3.48
CA ILE A 132 -13.28 -14.38 -4.18
C ILE A 132 -12.14 -13.55 -3.59
N GLY A 133 -12.02 -13.47 -2.26
CA GLY A 133 -10.94 -12.79 -1.57
C GLY A 133 -9.55 -13.33 -1.96
N CYS A 134 -9.39 -14.67 -2.00
CA CYS A 134 -8.17 -15.30 -2.45
C CYS A 134 -7.83 -14.97 -3.91
N VAL A 135 -8.82 -14.94 -4.81
CA VAL A 135 -8.61 -14.58 -6.22
C VAL A 135 -8.16 -13.12 -6.33
N ILE A 136 -8.81 -12.20 -5.61
CA ILE A 136 -8.42 -10.78 -5.59
C ILE A 136 -7.00 -10.61 -5.06
N LEU A 137 -6.66 -11.29 -3.95
CA LEU A 137 -5.30 -11.28 -3.40
C LEU A 137 -4.28 -11.85 -4.37
N LEU A 138 -4.61 -12.94 -5.05
CA LEU A 138 -3.73 -13.54 -6.06
C LEU A 138 -3.48 -12.58 -7.22
N LEU A 139 -4.52 -11.96 -7.75
CA LEU A 139 -4.40 -10.94 -8.82
C LEU A 139 -3.57 -9.74 -8.34
N TYR A 140 -3.77 -9.27 -7.12
CA TYR A 140 -2.98 -8.21 -6.52
C TYR A 140 -1.49 -8.59 -6.39
N VAL A 141 -1.18 -9.79 -5.91
CA VAL A 141 0.20 -10.29 -5.80
C VAL A 141 0.85 -10.45 -7.17
N LEU A 142 0.12 -10.97 -8.16
CA LEU A 142 0.62 -11.12 -9.53
C LEU A 142 0.84 -9.77 -10.24
N SER A 143 0.07 -8.74 -9.89
CA SER A 143 0.24 -7.38 -10.43
C SER A 143 1.46 -6.66 -9.83
N ARG A 144 1.90 -7.04 -8.63
CA ARG A 144 3.10 -6.50 -7.97
C ARG A 144 4.36 -7.22 -8.43
N ARG A 145 4.89 -6.82 -9.59
CA ARG A 145 6.19 -7.31 -10.10
C ARG A 145 7.36 -6.50 -9.54
N THR A 146 7.41 -6.30 -8.22
CA THR A 146 8.54 -5.67 -7.54
C THR A 146 9.73 -6.62 -7.46
N VAL A 147 10.94 -6.07 -7.42
CA VAL A 147 12.17 -6.88 -7.35
C VAL A 147 12.42 -7.34 -5.92
N LYS A 148 12.41 -8.66 -5.73
CA LYS A 148 12.62 -9.32 -4.41
C LYS A 148 13.91 -10.11 -4.31
N SER A 149 14.68 -10.18 -5.38
CA SER A 149 15.90 -11.00 -5.42
C SER A 149 17.00 -10.34 -6.22
N ARG A 150 18.23 -10.37 -5.68
CA ARG A 150 19.45 -9.98 -6.40
C ARG A 150 19.69 -10.86 -7.64
N LYS A 151 19.22 -12.12 -7.63
CA LYS A 151 19.34 -13.00 -8.80
C LYS A 151 18.50 -12.49 -9.96
N ASP A 152 17.31 -11.95 -9.67
CA ASP A 152 16.43 -11.39 -10.70
C ASP A 152 17.04 -10.12 -11.31
N LEU A 153 17.68 -9.27 -10.49
CA LEU A 153 18.41 -8.10 -10.99
C LEU A 153 19.56 -8.50 -11.90
N LYS A 154 20.45 -9.40 -11.47
CA LYS A 154 21.59 -9.86 -12.26
C LYS A 154 21.17 -10.45 -13.63
N LYS A 155 19.99 -11.07 -13.70
CA LYS A 155 19.48 -11.67 -14.93
C LYS A 155 18.86 -10.64 -15.88
N ASN A 156 18.33 -9.53 -15.34
CA ASN A 156 17.51 -8.60 -16.10
C ASN A 156 18.16 -7.22 -16.32
N ILE A 157 19.23 -6.89 -15.59
CA ILE A 157 19.92 -5.61 -15.65
C ILE A 157 21.41 -5.87 -15.86
N ASN A 158 21.96 -5.26 -16.91
CA ASN A 158 23.39 -5.38 -17.21
C ASN A 158 24.22 -4.37 -16.39
N LEU A 159 24.13 -4.46 -15.06
CA LEU A 159 24.92 -3.67 -14.13
C LEU A 159 25.62 -4.57 -13.11
N GLN A 160 26.82 -4.16 -12.70
CA GLN A 160 27.56 -4.85 -11.66
C GLN A 160 26.83 -4.80 -10.31
N ASP A 161 26.70 -5.95 -9.65
CA ASP A 161 26.14 -6.05 -8.30
C ASP A 161 27.21 -5.68 -7.27
N LEU A 162 27.11 -4.49 -6.69
CA LEU A 162 28.07 -4.00 -5.69
C LEU A 162 27.78 -4.52 -4.27
N GLY A 163 26.60 -5.08 -4.04
CA GLY A 163 26.25 -5.68 -2.75
C GLY A 163 24.85 -5.31 -2.28
N SER A 164 24.51 -5.80 -1.09
CA SER A 164 23.24 -5.46 -0.43
C SER A 164 23.46 -4.83 0.92
N ILE A 165 22.54 -3.96 1.28
CA ILE A 165 22.44 -3.31 2.59
C ILE A 165 21.22 -3.88 3.30
N PRO A 166 21.36 -4.39 4.53
CA PRO A 166 20.25 -4.98 5.27
C PRO A 166 19.23 -3.90 5.66
N TYR A 167 17.97 -4.33 5.77
CA TYR A 167 16.91 -3.49 6.31
C TYR A 167 17.18 -3.15 7.79
N VAL A 168 17.18 -1.88 8.14
CA VAL A 168 17.30 -1.40 9.51
C VAL A 168 15.96 -0.90 10.00
N ARG A 169 15.46 -1.51 11.07
CA ARG A 169 14.22 -1.09 11.71
C ARG A 169 14.49 0.10 12.63
N THR A 170 14.09 1.29 12.25
CA THR A 170 14.12 2.46 13.12
C THR A 170 12.93 2.42 14.07
N LYS A 171 13.17 2.36 15.39
CA LYS A 171 12.08 2.45 16.38
C LYS A 171 11.70 3.92 16.54
N LYS A 172 10.50 4.30 16.12
CA LYS A 172 9.93 5.61 16.41
C LYS A 172 9.70 5.74 17.92
N ARG A 173 10.53 6.48 18.64
CA ARG A 173 10.21 6.95 19.99
C ARG A 173 9.43 8.26 19.89
N LYS A 174 8.29 8.36 20.63
CA LYS A 174 7.32 9.48 20.57
C LYS A 174 7.87 10.87 20.93
N LYS A 175 9.10 11.01 21.38
CA LYS A 175 9.68 12.30 21.88
C LYS A 175 11.00 12.72 21.24
N GLU A 176 11.63 11.91 20.36
CA GLU A 176 12.93 12.26 19.76
C GLU A 176 12.76 12.31 18.24
N THR A 177 12.57 13.49 17.70
CA THR A 177 12.36 13.75 16.25
C THR A 177 13.60 13.42 15.43
N PHE A 178 14.80 13.37 16.01
CA PHE A 178 16.09 13.36 15.30
C PHE A 178 16.90 12.07 15.37
N TYR A 179 16.64 11.15 16.30
CA TYR A 179 17.40 9.88 16.40
C TYR A 179 16.95 8.77 15.45
N ASN A 180 16.08 9.07 14.48
CA ASN A 180 15.52 8.08 13.57
C ASN A 180 16.26 7.94 12.23
N SER A 181 17.31 8.72 11.98
CA SER A 181 18.07 8.58 10.76
C SER A 181 19.02 7.37 10.84
N VAL A 182 19.04 6.59 9.76
CA VAL A 182 20.01 5.51 9.56
C VAL A 182 21.34 6.15 9.14
N SER A 183 22.12 6.63 10.10
CA SER A 183 23.39 7.32 9.87
C SER A 183 24.54 6.68 10.66
N LEU A 184 25.71 6.56 10.05
CA LEU A 184 26.94 6.10 10.71
C LEU A 184 27.46 7.09 11.78
N LEU A 185 26.91 8.30 11.83
CA LEU A 185 27.15 9.24 12.94
C LEU A 185 26.43 8.78 14.20
N ASN A 186 25.46 7.88 14.08
CA ASN A 186 24.72 7.35 15.22
C ASN A 186 25.48 6.15 15.83
N GLU A 187 25.82 6.23 17.10
CA GLU A 187 26.52 5.16 17.83
C GLU A 187 25.71 3.85 17.95
N ARG A 188 24.38 3.94 17.85
CA ARG A 188 23.47 2.81 18.01
C ARG A 188 23.15 2.06 16.71
N ILE A 189 23.91 2.30 15.64
CA ILE A 189 23.69 1.60 14.38
C ILE A 189 24.09 0.13 14.51
N SER A 190 23.33 -0.75 13.82
CA SER A 190 23.64 -2.19 13.88
C SER A 190 24.98 -2.52 13.23
N MET A 191 25.73 -3.46 13.81
CA MET A 191 27.00 -3.91 13.24
C MET A 191 26.84 -4.49 11.84
N SER A 192 25.70 -5.16 11.55
CA SER A 192 25.42 -5.70 10.21
C SER A 192 25.30 -4.61 9.14
N TYR A 193 24.69 -3.47 9.50
CA TYR A 193 24.60 -2.31 8.61
C TYR A 193 25.98 -1.66 8.39
N LEU A 194 26.72 -1.43 9.47
CA LEU A 194 28.06 -0.87 9.42
C LEU A 194 28.98 -1.71 8.52
N GLU A 195 28.99 -3.03 8.69
CA GLU A 195 29.79 -3.94 7.87
C GLU A 195 29.32 -3.98 6.41
N ALA A 196 28.03 -3.82 6.15
CA ALA A 196 27.51 -3.74 4.79
C ALA A 196 28.02 -2.47 4.07
N ILE A 197 27.95 -1.30 4.73
CA ILE A 197 28.50 -0.04 4.19
C ILE A 197 30.02 -0.15 4.01
N ARG A 198 30.75 -0.74 4.96
CA ARG A 198 32.20 -0.95 4.85
C ARG A 198 32.57 -1.79 3.63
N LYS A 199 31.87 -2.93 3.41
CA LYS A 199 32.11 -3.80 2.26
C LYS A 199 31.78 -3.10 0.94
N LEU A 200 30.69 -2.33 0.92
CA LEU A 200 30.31 -1.53 -0.23
C LEU A 200 31.35 -0.49 -0.55
N ARG A 201 31.81 0.29 0.45
CA ARG A 201 32.90 1.25 0.28
C ARG A 201 34.15 0.62 -0.34
N ILE A 202 34.61 -0.52 0.19
CA ILE A 202 35.83 -1.20 -0.31
C ILE A 202 35.65 -1.55 -1.80
N ARG A 203 34.49 -2.01 -2.23
CA ARG A 203 34.24 -2.34 -3.63
C ARG A 203 34.21 -1.10 -4.51
N ILE A 204 33.51 -0.04 -4.08
CA ILE A 204 33.42 1.21 -4.83
C ILE A 204 34.81 1.86 -4.94
N MET A 205 35.53 1.98 -3.83
CA MET A 205 36.85 2.63 -3.81
C MET A 205 37.88 1.90 -4.65
N LYS A 206 37.81 0.58 -4.77
CA LYS A 206 38.65 -0.20 -5.67
C LYS A 206 38.52 0.25 -7.13
N ASP A 207 37.28 0.45 -7.59
CA ASP A 207 37.00 0.86 -8.98
C ASP A 207 37.31 2.36 -9.16
N VAL A 208 37.02 3.19 -8.16
CA VAL A 208 37.33 4.62 -8.09
C VAL A 208 38.84 4.86 -8.22
N GLU A 209 39.65 4.17 -7.43
CA GLU A 209 41.13 4.30 -7.43
C GLU A 209 41.72 3.76 -8.75
N LYS A 210 41.23 2.63 -9.25
CA LYS A 210 41.68 2.04 -10.52
C LYS A 210 41.44 2.94 -11.73
N LYS A 211 40.32 3.68 -11.73
CA LYS A 211 39.86 4.53 -12.85
C LYS A 211 40.10 6.01 -12.61
N GLU A 212 40.74 6.37 -11.48
CA GLU A 212 41.03 7.74 -11.06
C GLU A 212 39.77 8.64 -10.99
N TYR A 213 38.66 8.07 -10.56
CA TYR A 213 37.40 8.82 -10.41
C TYR A 213 37.44 9.68 -9.13
N GLN A 214 36.91 10.89 -9.24
CA GLN A 214 36.77 11.81 -8.12
C GLN A 214 35.30 12.14 -7.82
N THR A 215 34.41 12.02 -8.79
CA THR A 215 33.00 12.39 -8.64
C THR A 215 32.08 11.18 -8.84
N LEU A 216 31.26 10.92 -7.83
CA LEU A 216 30.30 9.83 -7.81
C LEU A 216 28.88 10.40 -7.73
N LEU A 217 28.06 10.11 -8.70
CA LEU A 217 26.64 10.42 -8.68
C LEU A 217 25.86 9.25 -8.07
N VAL A 218 24.98 9.52 -7.13
CA VAL A 218 24.10 8.52 -6.53
C VAL A 218 22.67 8.84 -6.87
N THR A 219 22.00 7.90 -7.51
CA THR A 219 20.59 8.03 -7.91
C THR A 219 19.82 6.72 -7.71
N SER A 220 18.52 6.73 -8.01
CA SER A 220 17.62 5.59 -7.94
C SER A 220 16.53 5.71 -9.01
N SER A 221 15.66 4.71 -9.15
CA SER A 221 14.53 4.78 -10.09
C SER A 221 13.48 5.76 -9.61
N ILE A 222 12.97 5.53 -8.38
CA ILE A 222 11.84 6.27 -7.79
C ILE A 222 12.20 6.82 -6.39
N PRO A 223 11.41 7.76 -5.85
CA PRO A 223 11.62 8.26 -4.48
C PRO A 223 11.50 7.15 -3.44
N GLY A 224 12.26 7.27 -2.33
CA GLY A 224 12.15 6.33 -1.21
C GLY A 224 13.01 5.07 -1.31
N GLU A 225 13.87 4.92 -2.32
CA GLU A 225 14.79 3.78 -2.45
C GLU A 225 16.01 3.86 -1.52
N GLY A 226 16.23 5.01 -0.86
CA GLY A 226 17.28 5.22 0.12
C GLY A 226 18.58 5.76 -0.46
N LYS A 227 18.56 6.39 -1.64
CA LYS A 227 19.71 7.05 -2.27
C LYS A 227 20.42 8.00 -1.31
N THR A 228 19.71 8.95 -0.71
CA THR A 228 20.27 9.96 0.21
C THR A 228 20.89 9.33 1.46
N THR A 229 20.22 8.35 2.05
CA THR A 229 20.78 7.60 3.18
C THR A 229 22.08 6.87 2.80
N LEU A 230 22.12 6.29 1.61
CA LEU A 230 23.32 5.63 1.10
C LEU A 230 24.44 6.63 0.83
N SER A 231 24.14 7.75 0.13
CA SER A 231 25.09 8.82 -0.19
C SER A 231 25.78 9.34 1.06
N ALA A 232 24.98 9.66 2.09
CA ALA A 232 25.47 10.16 3.37
C ALA A 232 26.36 9.14 4.09
N ASN A 233 25.91 7.89 4.21
CA ASN A 233 26.68 6.86 4.91
C ASN A 233 27.94 6.43 4.15
N LEU A 234 27.90 6.45 2.83
CA LEU A 234 29.08 6.20 2.01
C LEU A 234 30.12 7.32 2.19
N ALA A 235 29.67 8.59 2.16
CA ALA A 235 30.52 9.76 2.39
C ALA A 235 31.20 9.70 3.76
N ILE A 236 30.43 9.44 4.83
CA ILE A 236 30.97 9.25 6.19
C ILE A 236 32.01 8.13 6.22
N SER A 237 31.65 6.98 5.64
CA SER A 237 32.54 5.81 5.67
C SER A 237 33.85 6.02 4.89
N ILE A 238 33.82 6.77 3.78
CA ILE A 238 35.02 7.11 3.00
C ILE A 238 35.88 8.13 3.78
N ALA A 239 35.26 9.16 4.35
CA ALA A 239 35.95 10.17 5.13
C ALA A 239 36.65 9.56 6.37
N GLN A 240 36.04 8.59 7.03
CA GLN A 240 36.61 7.86 8.15
C GLN A 240 37.91 7.12 7.79
N GLN A 241 38.20 6.91 6.50
CA GLN A 241 39.46 6.29 6.05
C GLN A 241 40.57 7.30 5.70
N GLY A 242 40.41 8.56 6.06
CA GLY A 242 41.42 9.59 5.85
C GLY A 242 41.27 10.36 4.55
N LYS A 243 40.19 10.18 3.80
CA LYS A 243 39.90 10.94 2.56
C LYS A 243 39.23 12.27 2.89
N LYS A 244 39.50 13.31 2.09
CA LYS A 244 38.75 14.57 2.10
C LYS A 244 37.50 14.40 1.20
N VAL A 245 36.35 14.30 1.81
CA VAL A 245 35.07 14.00 1.11
C VAL A 245 34.16 15.21 1.12
N LEU A 246 33.54 15.47 -0.02
CA LEU A 246 32.43 16.41 -0.14
C LEU A 246 31.15 15.65 -0.52
N LEU A 247 30.09 15.86 0.24
CA LEU A 247 28.75 15.41 -0.10
C LEU A 247 27.90 16.60 -0.54
N VAL A 248 27.24 16.50 -1.68
CA VAL A 248 26.44 17.58 -2.26
C VAL A 248 25.01 17.09 -2.44
N ASP A 249 24.05 17.80 -1.88
CA ASP A 249 22.62 17.58 -2.11
C ASP A 249 22.18 18.28 -3.41
N CYS A 250 22.05 17.48 -4.45
CA CYS A 250 21.61 17.94 -5.77
C CYS A 250 20.11 17.67 -6.02
N ASP A 251 19.38 17.09 -5.07
CA ASP A 251 17.92 16.97 -5.12
C ASP A 251 17.26 18.25 -4.58
N LEU A 252 17.35 19.34 -5.36
CA LEU A 252 16.87 20.65 -4.94
C LEU A 252 15.36 20.76 -4.84
N ARG A 253 14.63 19.77 -5.37
CA ARG A 253 13.17 19.67 -5.23
C ARG A 253 12.76 19.11 -3.88
N ASN A 254 13.54 18.15 -3.37
CA ASN A 254 13.28 17.51 -2.09
C ASN A 254 14.58 17.23 -1.33
N PRO A 255 15.29 18.30 -0.89
CA PRO A 255 16.56 18.18 -0.19
C PRO A 255 16.39 17.33 1.08
N SER A 256 17.23 16.33 1.26
CA SER A 256 17.05 15.36 2.34
C SER A 256 18.32 15.06 3.14
N ILE A 257 19.48 15.54 2.72
CA ILE A 257 20.77 15.27 3.40
C ILE A 257 20.78 15.86 4.80
N ALA A 258 20.22 17.06 5.01
CA ALA A 258 20.13 17.68 6.33
C ALA A 258 19.44 16.77 7.35
N GLY A 259 18.32 16.16 6.96
CA GLY A 259 17.61 15.20 7.81
C GLY A 259 18.40 13.92 8.13
N VAL A 260 19.20 13.41 7.19
CA VAL A 260 20.05 12.24 7.41
C VAL A 260 21.25 12.57 8.30
N MET A 261 21.82 13.78 8.17
CA MET A 261 22.91 14.28 8.99
C MET A 261 22.49 14.80 10.36
N ASN A 262 21.18 14.85 10.62
CA ASN A 262 20.59 15.41 11.83
C ASN A 262 20.92 16.89 12.03
N GLU A 263 20.98 17.63 10.92
CA GLU A 263 21.22 19.07 10.92
C GLU A 263 19.91 19.82 10.99
N GLN A 264 19.79 20.76 11.95
CA GLN A 264 18.56 21.52 12.20
C GLN A 264 18.66 22.97 11.77
N GLU A 265 19.87 23.49 11.72
CA GLU A 265 20.08 24.89 11.35
C GLU A 265 19.85 25.07 9.84
N PRO A 266 19.18 26.16 9.44
CA PRO A 266 19.06 26.48 8.04
C PRO A 266 20.44 26.85 7.47
N HIS A 267 20.87 26.15 6.46
CA HIS A 267 22.11 26.42 5.75
C HIS A 267 21.82 27.04 4.38
N PRO A 268 22.69 27.98 3.91
CA PRO A 268 22.67 28.35 2.52
C PRO A 268 22.86 27.09 1.66
N GLY A 269 21.95 26.89 0.69
CA GLY A 269 21.96 25.66 -0.11
C GLY A 269 22.72 25.79 -1.42
N LEU A 270 22.88 24.66 -2.11
CA LEU A 270 23.44 24.59 -3.46
C LEU A 270 22.71 25.53 -4.41
N GLY A 271 21.37 25.64 -4.30
CA GLY A 271 20.56 26.56 -5.11
C GLY A 271 21.04 28.01 -5.00
N SER A 272 21.24 28.51 -3.79
CA SER A 272 21.72 29.89 -3.54
C SER A 272 23.15 30.11 -4.06
N VAL A 273 24.02 29.09 -3.98
CA VAL A 273 25.36 29.17 -4.60
C VAL A 273 25.27 29.30 -6.11
N LEU A 274 24.42 28.49 -6.75
CA LEU A 274 24.24 28.49 -8.19
C LEU A 274 23.58 29.80 -8.70
N LYS A 275 22.74 30.42 -7.88
CA LYS A 275 22.17 31.76 -8.15
C LYS A 275 23.18 32.89 -7.91
N LYS A 276 24.30 32.63 -7.23
CA LYS A 276 25.28 33.62 -6.75
C LYS A 276 24.77 34.53 -5.62
N GLU A 277 23.78 34.08 -4.88
CA GLU A 277 23.24 34.77 -3.71
C GLU A 277 24.19 34.71 -2.53
N VAL A 278 24.94 33.61 -2.41
CA VAL A 278 25.94 33.39 -1.37
C VAL A 278 27.25 32.81 -1.97
N PRO A 279 28.40 33.13 -1.37
CA PRO A 279 29.68 32.54 -1.78
C PRO A 279 29.72 31.05 -1.39
N LEU A 280 30.45 30.25 -2.16
CA LEU A 280 30.62 28.81 -1.92
C LEU A 280 31.13 28.49 -0.51
N SER A 281 32.00 29.33 0.05
CA SER A 281 32.59 29.14 1.38
C SER A 281 31.55 29.14 2.51
N GLU A 282 30.44 29.85 2.35
CA GLU A 282 29.37 29.91 3.34
C GLU A 282 28.42 28.71 3.25
N ALA A 283 28.34 28.07 2.08
CA ALA A 283 27.49 26.91 1.86
C ALA A 283 28.16 25.58 2.25
N ILE A 284 29.48 25.58 2.47
CA ILE A 284 30.21 24.37 2.86
C ILE A 284 30.18 24.23 4.38
N THR A 285 29.53 23.18 4.86
CA THR A 285 29.44 22.83 6.28
C THR A 285 30.38 21.68 6.60
N ASN A 286 31.19 21.82 7.66
CA ASN A 286 32.07 20.75 8.15
C ASN A 286 31.30 19.83 9.12
N VAL A 287 31.20 18.55 8.81
CA VAL A 287 30.54 17.54 9.65
C VAL A 287 31.54 16.92 10.61
N LYS A 288 31.23 16.97 11.91
CA LYS A 288 32.04 16.34 12.96
C LYS A 288 31.93 14.81 12.85
N LEU A 289 33.04 14.17 12.51
CA LEU A 289 33.16 12.72 12.52
C LEU A 289 33.58 12.20 13.89
N PRO A 290 33.16 10.97 14.30
CA PRO A 290 33.63 10.34 15.53
C PRO A 290 35.12 10.09 15.48
N LYS A 291 35.89 10.73 16.38
CA LYS A 291 37.36 10.65 16.40
C LYS A 291 37.91 9.23 16.52
N GLU A 292 37.21 8.39 17.29
CA GLU A 292 37.61 6.98 17.53
C GLU A 292 37.53 6.09 16.30
N ARG A 293 36.81 6.52 15.25
CA ARG A 293 36.60 5.77 14.03
C ARG A 293 37.13 6.46 12.79
N THR A 294 37.80 7.60 12.95
CA THR A 294 38.25 8.44 11.84
C THR A 294 39.76 8.59 11.85
N ASN A 295 40.41 8.31 10.71
CA ASN A 295 41.83 8.57 10.52
C ASN A 295 42.10 10.09 10.55
N GLU A 296 43.25 10.52 11.06
CA GLU A 296 43.58 11.91 11.33
C GLU A 296 43.39 12.87 10.13
N ASN A 297 43.62 12.39 8.92
CA ASN A 297 43.50 13.20 7.69
C ASN A 297 42.05 13.23 7.11
N GLY A 298 41.11 12.48 7.70
CA GLY A 298 39.76 12.36 7.18
C GLY A 298 38.89 13.56 7.51
N SER A 299 38.19 14.09 6.51
CA SER A 299 37.24 15.17 6.69
C SER A 299 36.03 14.99 5.80
N LEU A 300 34.88 15.38 6.33
CA LEU A 300 33.60 15.38 5.61
C LEU A 300 33.03 16.78 5.59
N HIS A 301 32.86 17.32 4.40
CA HIS A 301 32.13 18.54 4.16
C HIS A 301 30.82 18.25 3.43
N VAL A 302 29.83 19.09 3.66
CA VAL A 302 28.50 18.96 3.04
C VAL A 302 28.08 20.29 2.46
N ILE A 303 27.52 20.26 1.26
CA ILE A 303 26.71 21.34 0.69
C ILE A 303 25.27 20.84 0.69
N PHE A 304 24.44 21.44 1.53
CA PHE A 304 23.01 21.09 1.61
C PHE A 304 22.25 21.64 0.40
N GLY A 305 21.06 21.09 0.10
CA GLY A 305 20.22 21.57 -1.00
C GLY A 305 19.60 22.95 -0.73
N GLY A 306 19.43 23.30 0.56
CA GLY A 306 18.73 24.51 0.98
C GLY A 306 17.22 24.30 1.08
N ALA A 307 16.46 25.39 0.97
CA ALA A 307 14.99 25.32 0.90
C ALA A 307 14.55 24.63 -0.39
N PRO A 308 13.51 23.79 -0.36
CA PRO A 308 12.96 23.14 -1.54
C PRO A 308 12.52 24.18 -2.58
N ASP A 309 13.07 24.12 -3.79
CA ASP A 309 12.74 25.02 -4.87
C ASP A 309 12.82 24.29 -6.22
N GLY A 310 11.68 24.15 -6.87
CA GLY A 310 11.58 23.54 -8.20
C GLY A 310 12.30 24.28 -9.30
N GLU A 311 12.41 25.61 -9.21
CA GLU A 311 13.13 26.45 -10.20
C GLU A 311 14.64 26.25 -10.07
N ASN A 312 15.15 26.09 -8.86
CA ASN A 312 16.57 25.82 -8.61
C ASN A 312 17.03 24.55 -9.30
N SER A 313 16.18 23.55 -9.48
CA SER A 313 16.53 22.29 -10.14
C SER A 313 16.97 22.50 -11.60
N LEU A 314 16.50 23.55 -12.26
CA LEU A 314 16.94 23.88 -13.63
C LEU A 314 18.42 24.29 -13.68
N LEU A 315 18.97 24.76 -12.56
CA LEU A 315 20.37 25.15 -12.44
C LEU A 315 21.33 23.97 -12.37
N ILE A 316 20.83 22.76 -12.04
CA ILE A 316 21.65 21.55 -11.96
C ILE A 316 22.32 21.21 -13.30
N GLY A 317 21.65 21.41 -14.43
CA GLY A 317 22.22 21.23 -15.78
C GLY A 317 23.03 22.41 -16.30
N SER A 318 23.23 23.47 -15.51
CA SER A 318 23.84 24.72 -15.97
C SER A 318 25.38 24.65 -16.08
N GLY A 319 25.94 25.54 -16.90
CA GLY A 319 27.40 25.71 -16.95
C GLY A 319 28.03 26.13 -15.61
N ARG A 320 27.25 26.73 -14.71
CA ARG A 320 27.70 27.07 -13.34
C ARG A 320 27.91 25.83 -12.50
N MET A 321 27.00 24.85 -12.57
CA MET A 321 27.16 23.57 -11.89
C MET A 321 28.40 22.83 -12.39
N ARG A 322 28.63 22.81 -13.71
CA ARG A 322 29.85 22.24 -14.30
C ARG A 322 31.11 22.91 -13.77
N ALA A 323 31.15 24.25 -13.74
CA ALA A 323 32.28 25.01 -13.24
C ALA A 323 32.52 24.77 -11.74
N LEU A 324 31.44 24.66 -10.95
CA LEU A 324 31.49 24.34 -9.54
C LEU A 324 32.12 22.94 -9.30
N ILE A 325 31.63 21.91 -9.97
CA ILE A 325 32.19 20.54 -9.86
C ILE A 325 33.69 20.55 -10.21
N LYS A 326 34.07 21.22 -11.31
CA LYS A 326 35.47 21.32 -11.72
C LYS A 326 36.33 21.99 -10.66
N ALA A 327 35.86 23.08 -10.05
CA ALA A 327 36.57 23.78 -8.97
C ALA A 327 36.70 22.94 -7.69
N LEU A 328 35.68 22.12 -7.39
CA LEU A 328 35.69 21.26 -6.20
C LEU A 328 36.61 20.05 -6.34
N LYS A 329 36.81 19.52 -7.54
CA LYS A 329 37.75 18.40 -7.81
C LYS A 329 39.19 18.72 -7.37
N SER A 330 39.64 19.98 -7.37
CA SER A 330 40.97 20.35 -6.90
C SER A 330 41.12 20.37 -5.37
N LYS A 331 40.00 20.29 -4.62
CA LYS A 331 40.00 20.46 -3.16
C LYS A 331 39.65 19.18 -2.39
N TYR A 332 39.01 18.25 -3.04
CA TYR A 332 38.47 17.01 -2.44
C TYR A 332 38.99 15.77 -3.16
N ASP A 333 39.23 14.71 -2.41
CA ASP A 333 39.63 13.42 -2.97
C ASP A 333 38.41 12.76 -3.65
N ILE A 334 37.26 12.86 -3.01
CA ILE A 334 35.99 12.30 -3.49
C ILE A 334 34.85 13.29 -3.29
N ILE A 335 34.03 13.44 -4.31
CA ILE A 335 32.80 14.24 -4.30
C ILE A 335 31.61 13.29 -4.59
N ILE A 336 30.66 13.21 -3.67
CA ILE A 336 29.42 12.43 -3.82
C ILE A 336 28.27 13.40 -4.07
N LEU A 337 27.56 13.20 -5.18
CA LEU A 337 26.39 13.98 -5.56
C LEU A 337 25.15 13.13 -5.36
N ASP A 338 24.32 13.47 -4.38
CA ASP A 338 23.01 12.87 -4.17
C ASP A 338 21.98 13.54 -5.08
N THR A 339 21.27 12.80 -5.92
CA THR A 339 20.40 13.37 -6.94
C THR A 339 18.97 12.88 -6.83
N ALA A 340 18.05 13.57 -7.50
CA ALA A 340 16.69 13.12 -7.68
C ALA A 340 16.63 11.78 -8.45
N PRO A 341 15.50 11.02 -8.35
CA PRO A 341 15.32 9.76 -9.07
C PRO A 341 15.38 9.93 -10.60
N SER A 342 16.09 9.01 -11.28
CA SER A 342 16.43 9.12 -12.71
C SER A 342 15.29 8.72 -13.67
N GLU A 343 14.29 7.99 -13.20
CA GLU A 343 13.13 7.64 -14.03
C GLU A 343 12.16 8.82 -14.16
N LEU A 344 12.06 9.62 -13.10
CA LEU A 344 11.10 10.71 -13.03
C LEU A 344 11.66 12.07 -13.51
N LEU A 345 12.98 12.28 -13.36
CA LEU A 345 13.60 13.58 -13.53
C LEU A 345 14.90 13.50 -14.34
N ALA A 346 15.15 14.53 -15.13
CA ALA A 346 16.36 14.63 -15.95
C ALA A 346 17.61 15.09 -15.18
N ASP A 347 17.51 15.37 -13.89
CA ASP A 347 18.60 15.95 -13.08
C ASP A 347 19.83 15.03 -13.03
N ALA A 348 19.65 13.72 -12.80
CA ALA A 348 20.72 12.75 -12.79
C ALA A 348 21.39 12.58 -14.17
N PRO A 349 20.67 12.40 -15.29
CA PRO A 349 21.26 12.41 -16.62
C PRO A 349 21.97 13.70 -16.99
N LEU A 350 21.48 14.87 -16.58
CA LEU A 350 22.12 16.16 -16.83
C LEU A 350 23.46 16.26 -16.11
N LEU A 351 23.51 15.85 -14.83
CA LEU A 351 24.75 15.79 -14.06
C LEU A 351 25.71 14.74 -14.57
N GLY A 352 25.19 13.62 -15.10
CA GLY A 352 25.99 12.53 -15.65
C GLY A 352 27.02 12.95 -16.68
N LYS A 353 26.79 14.07 -17.38
CA LYS A 353 27.74 14.67 -18.33
C LYS A 353 29.00 15.31 -17.69
N TYR A 354 28.97 15.54 -16.38
CA TYR A 354 29.99 16.31 -15.65
C TYR A 354 30.68 15.53 -14.55
N VAL A 355 30.21 14.31 -14.30
CA VAL A 355 30.72 13.42 -13.23
C VAL A 355 31.36 12.18 -13.82
N ASP A 356 32.22 11.53 -13.05
CA ASP A 356 33.02 10.43 -13.56
C ASP A 356 32.25 9.11 -13.58
N ALA A 357 31.47 8.84 -12.53
CA ALA A 357 30.73 7.57 -12.41
C ALA A 357 29.42 7.69 -11.63
N ALA A 358 28.52 6.73 -11.86
CA ALA A 358 27.25 6.65 -11.18
C ALA A 358 27.06 5.35 -10.40
N LEU A 359 26.40 5.49 -9.25
CA LEU A 359 25.95 4.42 -8.39
C LEU A 359 24.43 4.38 -8.38
N TYR A 360 23.83 3.22 -8.67
CA TYR A 360 22.39 3.05 -8.75
C TYR A 360 21.85 2.34 -7.51
N VAL A 361 20.81 2.90 -6.87
CA VAL A 361 20.20 2.34 -5.65
C VAL A 361 18.87 1.70 -6.02
N ILE A 362 18.70 0.44 -5.64
CA ILE A 362 17.47 -0.33 -5.88
C ILE A 362 16.99 -0.87 -4.55
N ARG A 363 15.73 -0.60 -4.19
CA ARG A 363 15.17 -1.05 -2.92
C ARG A 363 14.44 -2.38 -3.06
N TYR A 364 14.71 -3.30 -2.11
CA TYR A 364 14.03 -4.59 -1.97
C TYR A 364 12.52 -4.43 -1.88
N ASP A 365 11.77 -5.22 -2.67
CA ASP A 365 10.30 -5.30 -2.70
C ASP A 365 9.59 -3.94 -2.76
N TYR A 366 10.17 -3.00 -3.51
CA TYR A 366 9.67 -1.64 -3.60
C TYR A 366 9.46 -1.19 -5.05
N THR A 367 10.49 -1.31 -5.88
CA THR A 367 10.51 -0.82 -7.26
C THR A 367 10.24 -1.94 -8.26
N LYS A 368 9.52 -1.66 -9.30
CA LYS A 368 9.26 -2.62 -10.39
C LYS A 368 10.46 -2.68 -11.32
N LEU A 369 10.68 -3.86 -11.89
CA LEU A 369 11.80 -4.08 -12.82
C LEU A 369 11.76 -3.13 -14.04
N ARG A 370 10.56 -2.77 -14.50
CA ARG A 370 10.37 -1.82 -15.60
C ARG A 370 10.91 -0.43 -15.23
N GLU A 371 10.53 0.11 -14.09
CA GLU A 371 10.97 1.42 -13.58
C GLU A 371 12.50 1.47 -13.41
N ILE A 372 13.09 0.35 -12.95
CA ILE A 372 14.55 0.24 -12.82
C ILE A 372 15.23 0.29 -14.19
N ARG A 373 14.70 -0.41 -15.20
CA ARG A 373 15.26 -0.38 -16.56
C ARG A 373 15.18 1.02 -17.16
N GLU A 374 14.02 1.65 -17.11
CA GLU A 374 13.81 3.00 -17.64
C GLU A 374 14.76 4.02 -16.99
N GLY A 375 14.94 3.95 -15.66
CA GLY A 375 15.89 4.83 -14.95
C GLY A 375 17.36 4.56 -15.28
N VAL A 376 17.75 3.30 -15.42
CA VAL A 376 19.13 2.91 -15.82
C VAL A 376 19.41 3.33 -17.26
N GLU A 377 18.46 3.12 -18.18
CA GLU A 377 18.59 3.51 -19.59
C GLU A 377 18.70 5.04 -19.71
N SER A 378 17.84 5.78 -18.99
CA SER A 378 17.89 7.24 -18.95
C SER A 378 19.27 7.76 -18.51
N LEU A 379 19.86 7.13 -17.50
CA LEU A 379 21.18 7.52 -16.99
C LEU A 379 22.31 7.10 -17.98
N ALA A 380 22.20 5.93 -18.57
CA ALA A 380 23.17 5.43 -19.56
C ALA A 380 23.27 6.34 -20.80
N LEU A 381 22.16 6.97 -21.20
CA LEU A 381 22.15 7.93 -22.31
C LEU A 381 23.01 9.19 -22.04
N SER A 382 23.33 9.50 -20.80
CA SER A 382 24.24 10.60 -20.46
C SER A 382 25.71 10.30 -20.77
N GLY A 383 26.07 9.04 -21.03
CA GLY A 383 27.44 8.59 -21.25
C GLY A 383 28.26 8.38 -19.99
N ILE A 384 27.65 8.50 -18.81
CA ILE A 384 28.32 8.27 -17.51
C ILE A 384 28.69 6.81 -17.31
N ASP A 385 29.87 6.54 -16.73
CA ASP A 385 30.23 5.17 -16.38
C ASP A 385 29.42 4.68 -15.17
N MET A 386 28.74 3.54 -15.36
CA MET A 386 27.91 2.92 -14.34
C MET A 386 28.75 1.96 -13.50
N LEU A 387 29.11 2.32 -12.26
CA LEU A 387 29.83 1.42 -11.34
C LEU A 387 29.03 0.17 -11.01
N GLY A 388 27.73 0.30 -10.96
CA GLY A 388 26.85 -0.81 -10.64
C GLY A 388 25.66 -0.40 -9.76
N TYR A 389 24.98 -1.40 -9.21
CA TYR A 389 23.86 -1.15 -8.32
C TYR A 389 24.08 -1.66 -6.90
N VAL A 390 23.39 -1.01 -5.95
CA VAL A 390 23.30 -1.42 -4.55
C VAL A 390 21.88 -1.85 -4.24
N PHE A 391 21.71 -3.04 -3.69
CA PHE A 391 20.41 -3.56 -3.28
C PHE A 391 20.11 -3.19 -1.84
N ASN A 392 19.28 -2.17 -1.62
CA ASN A 392 19.01 -1.57 -0.32
C ASN A 392 17.79 -2.17 0.38
N GLY A 393 17.87 -2.28 1.70
CA GLY A 393 16.78 -2.82 2.52
C GLY A 393 16.56 -4.32 2.31
N ASP A 394 17.60 -5.05 1.97
CA ASP A 394 17.54 -6.49 1.72
C ASP A 394 17.08 -7.24 2.98
N ASN A 395 15.87 -7.76 2.92
CA ASN A 395 15.25 -8.55 3.98
C ASN A 395 15.27 -10.06 3.66
N SER A 396 15.82 -10.43 2.49
CA SER A 396 15.87 -11.83 2.03
C SER A 396 16.81 -12.69 2.85
N SER A 397 17.74 -12.09 3.58
CA SER A 397 18.71 -12.76 4.46
C SER A 397 18.23 -12.95 5.91
N GLY A 398 16.97 -12.60 6.21
CA GLY A 398 16.37 -12.76 7.55
C GLY A 398 16.25 -14.21 8.05
N GLY A 399 16.70 -15.21 7.30
CA GLY A 399 16.62 -16.62 7.67
C GLY A 399 17.84 -17.48 7.39
N GLN A 400 18.73 -17.16 6.46
CA GLN A 400 19.72 -18.17 6.05
C GLN A 400 21.14 -17.70 5.62
N GLY A 401 21.48 -16.43 5.63
CA GLY A 401 22.74 -15.98 4.99
C GLY A 401 23.84 -15.44 5.90
N TYR A 402 23.54 -14.93 7.07
CA TYR A 402 24.54 -14.32 7.96
C TYR A 402 24.85 -15.12 9.23
N GLY A 403 24.12 -16.18 9.52
CA GLY A 403 24.38 -17.06 10.67
C GLY A 403 25.56 -18.01 10.50
N TYR A 404 25.95 -18.34 9.26
CA TYR A 404 27.04 -19.29 9.00
C TYR A 404 28.44 -18.69 9.05
N GLY A 405 28.58 -17.39 8.84
CA GLY A 405 29.88 -16.70 8.91
C GLY A 405 30.31 -16.34 10.34
N TYR A 406 29.38 -15.99 11.19
CA TYR A 406 29.67 -15.52 12.54
C TYR A 406 29.94 -16.64 13.56
N ARG A 407 29.38 -17.84 13.36
CA ARG A 407 29.72 -18.98 14.22
C ARG A 407 31.15 -19.49 14.04
N ARG A 408 31.78 -19.19 12.90
CA ARG A 408 33.19 -19.62 12.66
C ARG A 408 34.23 -18.58 13.10
N TYR A 409 33.84 -17.32 13.31
CA TYR A 409 34.73 -16.28 13.84
C TYR A 409 34.68 -16.11 15.36
N GLY A 410 33.63 -16.64 16.02
CA GLY A 410 33.48 -16.62 17.48
C GLY A 410 34.44 -17.59 18.20
N ASN A 411 35.11 -18.51 17.50
CA ASN A 411 36.07 -19.46 18.09
C ASN A 411 37.52 -18.96 18.05
N TYR A 412 37.81 -17.80 17.45
CA TYR A 412 39.15 -17.19 17.48
C TYR A 412 39.42 -16.39 18.76
N GLY A 413 38.40 -16.10 19.57
CA GLY A 413 38.54 -15.42 20.87
C GLY A 413 39.03 -16.33 22.01
N SER A 414 39.04 -17.66 21.81
CA SER A 414 39.46 -18.62 22.84
C SER A 414 40.95 -19.03 22.76
N TYR A 415 41.72 -18.56 21.75
CA TYR A 415 43.16 -18.84 21.66
C TYR A 415 44.06 -17.86 22.42
N GLY A 416 43.48 -16.77 22.93
CA GLY A 416 44.24 -15.76 23.72
C GLY A 416 44.42 -16.09 25.20
N SER A 417 43.67 -17.05 25.76
CA SER A 417 43.71 -17.36 27.20
C SER A 417 44.63 -18.54 27.57
N HIS A 418 45.25 -19.21 26.59
CA HIS A 418 46.15 -20.36 26.87
C HIS A 418 47.63 -20.07 26.78
N TYR A 419 48.07 -18.83 26.44
CA TYR A 419 49.48 -18.44 26.42
C TYR A 419 49.92 -17.61 27.66
N GLY A 420 49.03 -17.39 28.64
CA GLY A 420 49.32 -16.66 29.87
C GLY A 420 49.75 -17.51 31.07
N SER A 421 49.93 -18.84 30.92
CA SER A 421 50.22 -19.72 32.08
C SER A 421 51.55 -20.49 32.02
N TYR A 422 52.53 -20.04 31.19
CA TYR A 422 53.87 -20.64 31.16
C TYR A 422 54.97 -19.65 31.62
N GLY A 423 54.71 -18.89 32.67
CA GLY A 423 55.67 -17.92 33.21
C GLY A 423 55.77 -17.91 34.72
N LYS A 424 55.73 -19.06 35.38
CA LYS A 424 56.05 -19.19 36.82
C LYS A 424 56.54 -20.59 37.15
N TYR A 425 57.76 -20.90 36.69
CA TYR A 425 58.67 -21.87 37.38
C TYR A 425 60.09 -21.55 36.90
N GLY A 426 60.93 -21.00 37.83
CA GLY A 426 62.33 -20.82 37.62
C GLY A 426 62.90 -19.60 38.36
N ALA A 427 62.98 -19.70 39.64
CA ALA A 427 64.07 -19.32 40.54
C ALA A 427 63.55 -19.20 41.97
#